data_82da34e2dd37df8d28c7540ca61e360f
#
_entry.id   82da34e2dd37df8d28c7540ca61e360f
#
_cell.length_a   1.000
_cell.length_b   1.000
_cell.length_c   1.000
_cell.angle_alpha   90.00
_cell.angle_beta   90.00
_cell.angle_gamma   90.00
#
_symmetry.space_group_name_H-M   'P 1'
#
loop_
_entity.id
_entity.type
_entity.pdbx_description
1 polymer ?
#
loop_
_entity_poly.entity_id
_entity_poly.type
_entity_poly.pdbx_seq_one_letter_code
_entity_poly.pdbx_strand_id
1 'polypeptide(L)'
;MKTVAVTGGIGSGKSAVTAFLSSRGIPVYDSDSRTKLLYDTDPVLVPELEALFGVPLRGEDGRLDRKKLSSIIFSDPGALAALEAVVHPLVRSDFLSWRERQESPLVVIESAIILSKPLFSDLIDKVVLVDAPEEVRLQRAVSRDGADPEAVLARMRAQRFDLSRVDMIIRNDGSLEDLYRSVGHAFRYLFDEDLLYLQS
;
A
#
# COMPACT_ATOMS: atom_id res chain seq x y z
N MET A 1 10.83 -16.53 7.55
CA MET A 1 10.75 -15.16 7.00
C MET A 1 9.56 -14.45 7.62
N LYS A 2 9.77 -13.30 8.23
CA LYS A 2 8.71 -12.45 8.80
C LYS A 2 8.17 -11.48 7.76
N THR A 3 6.90 -11.13 7.87
CA THR A 3 6.24 -10.13 6.99
C THR A 3 5.67 -8.99 7.82
N VAL A 4 6.11 -7.77 7.56
CA VAL A 4 5.58 -6.55 8.18
C VAL A 4 4.72 -5.80 7.17
N ALA A 5 3.50 -5.48 7.56
CA ALA A 5 2.69 -4.53 6.81
C ALA A 5 3.00 -3.10 7.28
N VAL A 6 3.36 -2.23 6.35
CA VAL A 6 3.42 -0.78 6.57
C VAL A 6 2.19 -0.16 5.92
N THR A 7 1.36 0.46 6.73
CA THR A 7 0.11 1.09 6.31
C THR A 7 -0.01 2.51 6.84
N GLY A 8 -1.04 3.22 6.44
CA GLY A 8 -1.31 4.59 6.90
C GLY A 8 -2.13 5.38 5.89
N GLY A 9 -2.66 6.51 6.32
CA GLY A 9 -3.51 7.37 5.51
C GLY A 9 -2.80 8.05 4.33
N ILE A 10 -3.58 8.66 3.47
CA ILE A 10 -3.08 9.55 2.42
C ILE A 10 -2.22 10.62 3.07
N GLY A 11 -1.00 10.85 2.53
CA GLY A 11 -0.06 11.86 3.03
C GLY A 11 0.65 11.52 4.34
N SER A 12 0.45 10.33 4.94
CA SER A 12 1.10 9.95 6.21
C SER A 12 2.62 9.75 6.10
N GLY A 13 3.13 9.45 4.89
CA GLY A 13 4.56 9.23 4.67
C GLY A 13 4.99 7.76 4.66
N LYS A 14 4.08 6.82 4.40
CA LYS A 14 4.41 5.39 4.21
C LYS A 14 5.60 5.18 3.29
N SER A 15 5.59 5.81 2.13
CA SER A 15 6.65 5.63 1.12
C SER A 15 8.02 6.15 1.58
N ALA A 16 8.08 7.13 2.50
CA ALA A 16 9.34 7.53 3.12
C ALA A 16 9.86 6.44 4.08
N VAL A 17 8.96 5.82 4.85
CA VAL A 17 9.30 4.69 5.73
C VAL A 17 9.80 3.51 4.91
N THR A 18 9.08 3.11 3.87
CA THR A 18 9.44 1.96 3.04
C THR A 18 10.70 2.20 2.20
N ALA A 19 10.93 3.43 1.72
CA ALA A 19 12.18 3.81 1.07
C ALA A 19 13.37 3.72 2.04
N PHE A 20 13.22 4.16 3.29
CA PHE A 20 14.25 4.01 4.32
C PHE A 20 14.55 2.53 4.58
N LEU A 21 13.54 1.68 4.78
CA LEU A 21 13.72 0.25 5.00
C LEU A 21 14.41 -0.43 3.81
N SER A 22 14.00 -0.07 2.58
CA SER A 22 14.65 -0.55 1.35
C SER A 22 16.12 -0.14 1.25
N SER A 23 16.46 1.10 1.65
CA SER A 23 17.86 1.57 1.67
C SER A 23 18.73 0.82 2.67
N ARG A 24 18.10 0.12 3.63
CA ARG A 24 18.76 -0.76 4.61
C ARG A 24 18.74 -2.24 4.21
N GLY A 25 18.42 -2.53 2.94
CA GLY A 25 18.45 -3.88 2.40
C GLY A 25 17.21 -4.74 2.75
N ILE A 26 16.16 -4.15 3.33
CA ILE A 26 14.92 -4.87 3.60
C ILE A 26 14.07 -4.84 2.32
N PRO A 27 13.70 -6.01 1.76
CA PRO A 27 12.86 -6.06 0.59
C PRO A 27 11.46 -5.49 0.86
N VAL A 28 11.00 -4.61 -0.03
CA VAL A 28 9.69 -3.96 0.07
C VAL A 28 8.83 -4.33 -1.14
N TYR A 29 7.63 -4.80 -0.87
CA TYR A 29 6.57 -5.00 -1.85
C TYR A 29 5.58 -3.85 -1.77
N ASP A 30 5.60 -2.95 -2.74
CA ASP A 30 4.60 -1.88 -2.89
C ASP A 30 3.37 -2.43 -3.62
N SER A 31 2.29 -2.70 -2.89
CA SER A 31 1.09 -3.33 -3.44
C SER A 31 0.40 -2.47 -4.50
N ASP A 32 0.45 -1.14 -4.38
CA ASP A 32 -0.18 -0.24 -5.33
C ASP A 32 0.57 -0.23 -6.67
N SER A 33 1.90 -0.16 -6.62
CA SER A 33 2.76 -0.23 -7.81
C SER A 33 2.69 -1.60 -8.49
N ARG A 34 2.65 -2.69 -7.70
CA ARG A 34 2.53 -4.05 -8.22
C ARG A 34 1.16 -4.29 -8.88
N THR A 35 0.08 -3.78 -8.29
CA THR A 35 -1.24 -3.83 -8.90
C THR A 35 -1.26 -3.11 -10.26
N LYS A 36 -0.62 -1.94 -10.34
CA LYS A 36 -0.49 -1.22 -11.62
C LYS A 36 0.30 -2.02 -12.66
N LEU A 37 1.36 -2.70 -12.23
CA LEU A 37 2.15 -3.56 -13.10
C LEU A 37 1.34 -4.76 -13.61
N LEU A 38 0.53 -5.40 -12.75
CA LEU A 38 -0.34 -6.51 -13.14
C LEU A 38 -1.33 -6.11 -14.24
N TYR A 39 -1.93 -4.91 -14.17
CA TYR A 39 -2.77 -4.41 -15.26
C TYR A 39 -2.03 -4.29 -16.61
N ASP A 40 -0.74 -4.03 -16.58
CA ASP A 40 0.06 -3.83 -17.79
C ASP A 40 0.68 -5.14 -18.30
N THR A 41 0.89 -6.14 -17.42
CA THR A 41 1.68 -7.36 -17.74
C THR A 41 0.88 -8.66 -17.72
N ASP A 42 -0.23 -8.72 -16.98
CA ASP A 42 -1.07 -9.91 -16.95
C ASP A 42 -1.99 -9.96 -18.18
N PRO A 43 -1.84 -10.97 -19.05
CA PRO A 43 -2.59 -11.02 -20.30
C PRO A 43 -4.08 -11.32 -20.10
N VAL A 44 -4.47 -11.83 -18.94
CA VAL A 44 -5.84 -12.28 -18.65
C VAL A 44 -6.64 -11.22 -17.90
N LEU A 45 -5.98 -10.42 -17.06
CA LEU A 45 -6.64 -9.50 -16.14
C LEU A 45 -7.55 -8.48 -16.85
N VAL A 46 -7.04 -7.77 -17.84
CA VAL A 46 -7.86 -6.74 -18.54
C VAL A 46 -9.03 -7.36 -19.29
N PRO A 47 -8.87 -8.45 -20.09
CA PRO A 47 -10.00 -9.19 -20.68
C PRO A 47 -11.04 -9.66 -19.65
N GLU A 48 -10.62 -10.14 -18.49
CA GLU A 48 -11.54 -10.55 -17.43
C GLU A 48 -12.36 -9.38 -16.88
N LEU A 49 -11.74 -8.22 -16.69
CA LEU A 49 -12.44 -6.99 -16.27
C LEU A 49 -13.38 -6.47 -17.36
N GLU A 50 -13.01 -6.57 -18.64
CA GLU A 50 -13.89 -6.22 -19.77
C GLU A 50 -15.13 -7.13 -19.79
N ALA A 51 -14.96 -8.43 -19.55
CA ALA A 51 -16.07 -9.36 -19.43
C ALA A 51 -16.95 -9.09 -18.20
N LEU A 52 -16.32 -8.76 -17.07
CA LEU A 52 -17.01 -8.44 -15.81
C LEU A 52 -17.91 -7.19 -15.93
N PHE A 53 -17.39 -6.13 -16.55
CA PHE A 53 -18.12 -4.85 -16.66
C PHE A 53 -18.92 -4.70 -17.96
N GLY A 54 -18.76 -5.61 -18.92
CA GLY A 54 -19.47 -5.59 -20.21
C GLY A 54 -19.06 -4.42 -21.12
N VAL A 55 -17.87 -3.84 -20.90
CA VAL A 55 -17.37 -2.69 -21.67
C VAL A 55 -15.89 -2.85 -21.99
N PRO A 56 -15.42 -2.39 -23.18
CA PRO A 56 -13.98 -2.39 -23.47
C PRO A 56 -13.27 -1.42 -22.53
N LEU A 57 -12.16 -1.88 -21.92
CA LEU A 57 -11.36 -1.11 -20.98
C LEU A 57 -9.97 -0.76 -21.49
N ARG A 58 -9.63 -1.12 -22.75
CA ARG A 58 -8.36 -0.76 -23.38
C ARG A 58 -8.44 0.59 -24.05
N GLY A 59 -7.42 1.41 -23.83
CA GLY A 59 -7.20 2.64 -24.57
C GLY A 59 -6.66 2.38 -25.99
N GLU A 60 -6.42 3.45 -26.74
CA GLU A 60 -5.85 3.37 -28.11
C GLU A 60 -4.45 2.76 -28.14
N ASP A 61 -3.70 2.86 -27.04
CA ASP A 61 -2.37 2.26 -26.85
C ASP A 61 -2.41 0.76 -26.45
N GLY A 62 -3.60 0.17 -26.38
CA GLY A 62 -3.83 -1.21 -25.98
C GLY A 62 -3.70 -1.50 -24.48
N ARG A 63 -3.38 -0.49 -23.67
CA ARG A 63 -3.29 -0.59 -22.20
C ARG A 63 -4.64 -0.33 -21.55
N LEU A 64 -4.73 -0.68 -20.26
CA LEU A 64 -5.93 -0.37 -19.47
C LEU A 64 -6.16 1.15 -19.39
N ASP A 65 -7.34 1.59 -19.82
CA ASP A 65 -7.83 2.94 -19.56
C ASP A 65 -8.26 3.07 -18.09
N ARG A 66 -7.31 3.48 -17.25
CA ARG A 66 -7.52 3.62 -15.80
C ARG A 66 -8.55 4.69 -15.45
N LYS A 67 -8.73 5.71 -16.30
CA LYS A 67 -9.77 6.74 -16.08
C LYS A 67 -11.14 6.16 -16.29
N LYS A 68 -11.31 5.37 -17.34
CA LYS A 68 -12.57 4.68 -17.63
C LYS A 68 -12.91 3.68 -16.53
N LEU A 69 -11.97 2.84 -16.11
CA LEU A 69 -12.16 1.91 -14.99
C LEU A 69 -12.53 2.67 -13.72
N SER A 70 -11.81 3.75 -13.39
CA SER A 70 -12.11 4.58 -12.22
C SER A 70 -13.54 5.14 -12.27
N SER A 71 -14.01 5.63 -13.43
CA SER A 71 -15.37 6.16 -13.56
C SER A 71 -16.44 5.10 -13.27
N ILE A 72 -16.19 3.83 -13.64
CA ILE A 72 -17.11 2.71 -13.37
C ILE A 72 -17.15 2.42 -11.87
N ILE A 73 -16.01 2.24 -11.24
CA ILE A 73 -15.95 1.82 -9.83
C ILE A 73 -16.34 2.92 -8.84
N PHE A 74 -16.18 4.20 -9.21
CA PHE A 74 -16.63 5.32 -8.36
C PHE A 74 -18.13 5.59 -8.45
N SER A 75 -18.77 5.17 -9.54
CA SER A 75 -20.22 5.34 -9.73
C SER A 75 -21.05 4.24 -9.08
N ASP A 76 -20.45 3.07 -8.80
CA ASP A 76 -21.14 1.89 -8.26
C ASP A 76 -20.28 1.16 -7.21
N PRO A 77 -20.69 1.15 -5.93
CA PRO A 77 -20.00 0.37 -4.88
C PRO A 77 -19.93 -1.14 -5.18
N GLY A 78 -20.90 -1.68 -5.91
CA GLY A 78 -20.89 -3.09 -6.34
C GLY A 78 -19.79 -3.35 -7.36
N ALA A 79 -19.55 -2.41 -8.28
CA ALA A 79 -18.47 -2.50 -9.26
C ALA A 79 -17.09 -2.49 -8.60
N LEU A 80 -16.90 -1.67 -7.55
CA LEU A 80 -15.65 -1.69 -6.78
C LEU A 80 -15.42 -3.05 -6.12
N ALA A 81 -16.45 -3.62 -5.47
CA ALA A 81 -16.33 -4.93 -4.83
C ALA A 81 -16.04 -6.04 -5.84
N ALA A 82 -16.66 -5.98 -7.03
CA ALA A 82 -16.41 -6.93 -8.12
C ALA A 82 -14.97 -6.82 -8.66
N LEU A 83 -14.46 -5.60 -8.87
CA LEU A 83 -13.07 -5.37 -9.24
C LEU A 83 -12.10 -5.97 -8.20
N GLU A 84 -12.34 -5.67 -6.92
CA GLU A 84 -11.51 -6.17 -5.83
C GLU A 84 -11.50 -7.70 -5.76
N ALA A 85 -12.63 -8.35 -6.04
CA ALA A 85 -12.73 -9.82 -6.05
C ALA A 85 -11.84 -10.47 -7.12
N VAL A 86 -11.62 -9.79 -8.25
CA VAL A 86 -10.72 -10.24 -9.32
C VAL A 86 -9.26 -9.87 -9.00
N VAL A 87 -9.00 -8.62 -8.64
CA VAL A 87 -7.64 -8.10 -8.52
C VAL A 87 -6.91 -8.58 -7.26
N HIS A 88 -7.60 -8.67 -6.13
CA HIS A 88 -6.97 -9.01 -4.85
C HIS A 88 -6.31 -10.40 -4.83
N PRO A 89 -6.94 -11.47 -5.35
CA PRO A 89 -6.27 -12.79 -5.43
C PRO A 89 -4.99 -12.75 -6.28
N LEU A 90 -4.98 -11.97 -7.36
CA LEU A 90 -3.80 -11.82 -8.22
C LEU A 90 -2.66 -11.10 -7.49
N VAL A 91 -2.97 -10.01 -6.79
CA VAL A 91 -1.98 -9.27 -5.99
C VAL A 91 -1.43 -10.15 -4.86
N ARG A 92 -2.28 -10.96 -4.23
CA ARG A 92 -1.85 -11.92 -3.20
C ARG A 92 -0.91 -12.98 -3.80
N SER A 93 -1.25 -13.57 -4.94
CA SER A 93 -0.41 -14.54 -5.63
C SER A 93 0.93 -13.96 -6.06
N ASP A 94 0.92 -12.73 -6.59
CA ASP A 94 2.13 -12.01 -6.95
C ASP A 94 3.02 -11.72 -5.73
N PHE A 95 2.41 -11.31 -4.60
CA PHE A 95 3.14 -11.11 -3.34
C PHE A 95 3.80 -12.40 -2.85
N LEU A 96 3.08 -13.53 -2.85
CA LEU A 96 3.63 -14.82 -2.43
C LEU A 96 4.81 -15.24 -3.31
N SER A 97 4.65 -15.14 -4.63
CA SER A 97 5.71 -15.46 -5.59
C SER A 97 6.91 -14.51 -5.46
N TRP A 98 6.68 -13.23 -5.18
CA TRP A 98 7.75 -12.28 -4.91
C TRP A 98 8.46 -12.60 -3.59
N ARG A 99 7.70 -12.90 -2.52
CA ARG A 99 8.23 -13.22 -1.18
C ARG A 99 9.13 -14.46 -1.21
N GLU A 100 8.75 -15.50 -1.94
CA GLU A 100 9.54 -16.74 -2.07
C GLU A 100 10.93 -16.51 -2.70
N ARG A 101 11.08 -15.45 -3.49
CA ARG A 101 12.37 -15.09 -4.12
C ARG A 101 13.26 -14.22 -3.24
N GLN A 102 12.81 -13.87 -2.02
CA GLN A 102 13.61 -13.05 -1.12
C GLN A 102 14.45 -13.94 -0.19
N GLU A 103 15.72 -13.57 -0.02
CA GLU A 103 16.63 -14.27 0.91
C GLU A 103 16.66 -13.61 2.30
N SER A 104 15.97 -12.49 2.47
CA SER A 104 15.90 -11.73 3.72
C SER A 104 15.05 -12.45 4.77
N PRO A 105 15.44 -12.45 6.06
CA PRO A 105 14.60 -12.97 7.14
C PRO A 105 13.33 -12.14 7.37
N LEU A 106 13.29 -10.90 6.84
CA LEU A 106 12.21 -9.96 6.95
C LEU A 106 11.87 -9.36 5.59
N VAL A 107 10.58 -9.25 5.29
CA VAL A 107 10.06 -8.49 4.15
C VAL A 107 8.98 -7.52 4.61
N VAL A 108 8.81 -6.45 3.84
CA VAL A 108 7.78 -5.44 4.09
C VAL A 108 6.78 -5.43 2.95
N ILE A 109 5.49 -5.34 3.28
CA ILE A 109 4.42 -5.02 2.32
C ILE A 109 3.87 -3.63 2.63
N GLU A 110 3.96 -2.70 1.68
CA GLU A 110 3.28 -1.41 1.75
C GLU A 110 1.88 -1.54 1.15
N SER A 111 0.85 -1.20 1.93
CA SER A 111 -0.52 -1.15 1.44
C SER A 111 -1.38 -0.20 2.26
N ALA A 112 -2.12 0.68 1.60
CA ALA A 112 -3.06 1.58 2.25
C ALA A 112 -4.33 0.87 2.75
N ILE A 113 -4.65 -0.32 2.24
CA ILE A 113 -5.90 -1.04 2.51
C ILE A 113 -5.73 -2.29 3.37
N ILE A 114 -4.52 -2.56 3.87
CA ILE A 114 -4.19 -3.82 4.55
C ILE A 114 -5.06 -4.08 5.79
N LEU A 115 -5.46 -3.03 6.50
CA LEU A 115 -6.30 -3.13 7.69
C LEU A 115 -7.78 -3.30 7.36
N SER A 116 -8.22 -2.88 6.19
CA SER A 116 -9.62 -2.98 5.76
C SER A 116 -9.94 -4.27 5.01
N LYS A 117 -8.92 -4.99 4.55
CA LYS A 117 -9.09 -6.21 3.75
C LYS A 117 -8.38 -7.40 4.42
N PRO A 118 -9.07 -8.50 4.70
CA PRO A 118 -8.49 -9.67 5.36
C PRO A 118 -7.55 -10.48 4.47
N LEU A 119 -7.43 -10.15 3.19
CA LEU A 119 -6.74 -10.89 2.14
C LEU A 119 -5.30 -11.33 2.49
N PHE A 120 -4.59 -10.51 3.27
CA PHE A 120 -3.20 -10.75 3.68
C PHE A 120 -3.05 -11.09 5.17
N SER A 121 -4.15 -11.19 5.93
CA SER A 121 -4.09 -11.30 7.40
C SER A 121 -3.32 -12.52 7.91
N ASP A 122 -3.35 -13.63 7.18
CA ASP A 122 -2.63 -14.87 7.46
C ASP A 122 -1.14 -14.83 7.06
N LEU A 123 -0.73 -13.82 6.32
CA LEU A 123 0.65 -13.64 5.83
C LEU A 123 1.43 -12.58 6.60
N ILE A 124 0.75 -11.78 7.43
CA ILE A 124 1.32 -10.63 8.12
C ILE A 124 1.58 -10.98 9.58
N ASP A 125 2.83 -10.89 9.99
CA ASP A 125 3.24 -11.10 11.39
C ASP A 125 3.02 -9.85 12.24
N LYS A 126 3.28 -8.65 11.67
CA LYS A 126 3.17 -7.36 12.37
C LYS A 126 2.64 -6.26 11.46
N VAL A 127 1.91 -5.33 12.04
CA VAL A 127 1.35 -4.16 11.35
C VAL A 127 1.89 -2.88 11.96
N VAL A 128 2.53 -2.06 11.13
CA VAL A 128 3.03 -0.73 11.46
C VAL A 128 2.15 0.32 10.76
N LEU A 129 1.51 1.15 11.55
CA LEU A 129 0.72 2.30 11.06
C LEU A 129 1.61 3.56 11.06
N VAL A 130 1.79 4.15 9.90
CA VAL A 130 2.42 5.48 9.79
C VAL A 130 1.32 6.53 9.86
N ASP A 131 1.42 7.42 10.84
CA ASP A 131 0.42 8.46 11.11
C ASP A 131 1.06 9.86 11.17
N ALA A 132 0.29 10.87 10.78
CA ALA A 132 0.64 12.28 10.91
C ALA A 132 -0.65 13.11 11.07
N PRO A 133 -0.59 14.32 11.66
CA PRO A 133 -1.72 15.21 11.78
C PRO A 133 -2.42 15.44 10.42
N GLU A 134 -3.75 15.58 10.44
CA GLU A 134 -4.56 15.71 9.22
C GLU A 134 -4.07 16.85 8.33
N GLU A 135 -3.74 18.01 8.92
CA GLU A 135 -3.24 19.18 8.20
C GLU A 135 -1.92 18.89 7.47
N VAL A 136 -0.99 18.21 8.14
CA VAL A 136 0.31 17.81 7.55
C VAL A 136 0.11 16.83 6.40
N ARG A 137 -0.78 15.86 6.57
CA ARG A 137 -1.11 14.89 5.55
C ARG A 137 -1.77 15.54 4.33
N LEU A 138 -2.71 16.45 4.57
CA LEU A 138 -3.39 17.22 3.53
C LEU A 138 -2.39 18.05 2.72
N GLN A 139 -1.55 18.83 3.39
CA GLN A 139 -0.53 19.64 2.75
C GLN A 139 0.41 18.80 1.88
N ARG A 140 0.90 17.67 2.40
CA ARG A 140 1.77 16.73 1.66
C ARG A 140 1.08 16.16 0.42
N ALA A 141 -0.18 15.75 0.54
CA ALA A 141 -0.93 15.15 -0.56
C ALA A 141 -1.24 16.18 -1.66
N VAL A 142 -1.67 17.38 -1.28
CA VAL A 142 -1.94 18.49 -2.23
C VAL A 142 -0.65 18.88 -2.96
N SER A 143 0.46 19.05 -2.23
CA SER A 143 1.75 19.45 -2.83
C SER A 143 2.30 18.39 -3.79
N ARG A 144 2.09 17.11 -3.49
CA ARG A 144 2.55 16.00 -4.33
C ARG A 144 1.73 15.83 -5.61
N ASP A 145 0.40 15.90 -5.48
CA ASP A 145 -0.53 15.49 -6.53
C ASP A 145 -1.10 16.68 -7.34
N GLY A 146 -0.92 17.92 -6.86
CA GLY A 146 -1.56 19.10 -7.44
C GLY A 146 -3.10 19.04 -7.37
N ALA A 147 -3.63 18.22 -6.47
CA ALA A 147 -5.05 17.93 -6.39
C ALA A 147 -5.80 18.97 -5.57
N ASP A 148 -7.10 19.11 -5.84
CA ASP A 148 -7.99 19.96 -5.05
C ASP A 148 -8.00 19.52 -3.57
N PRO A 149 -7.74 20.44 -2.61
CA PRO A 149 -7.70 20.14 -1.19
C PRO A 149 -8.98 19.48 -0.64
N GLU A 150 -10.15 19.93 -1.12
CA GLU A 150 -11.43 19.36 -0.66
C GLU A 150 -11.60 17.91 -1.12
N ALA A 151 -11.21 17.62 -2.36
CA ALA A 151 -11.24 16.25 -2.88
C ALA A 151 -10.26 15.33 -2.14
N VAL A 152 -9.07 15.84 -1.78
CA VAL A 152 -8.10 15.10 -0.95
C VAL A 152 -8.68 14.85 0.43
N LEU A 153 -9.24 15.86 1.08
CA LEU A 153 -9.82 15.77 2.42
C LEU A 153 -10.98 14.76 2.47
N ALA A 154 -11.87 14.77 1.46
CA ALA A 154 -12.95 13.81 1.34
C ALA A 154 -12.42 12.37 1.29
N ARG A 155 -11.37 12.10 0.49
CA ARG A 155 -10.71 10.79 0.43
C ARG A 155 -10.04 10.39 1.75
N MET A 156 -9.41 11.33 2.44
CA MET A 156 -8.80 11.10 3.75
C MET A 156 -9.86 10.72 4.80
N ARG A 157 -11.00 11.40 4.80
CA ARG A 157 -12.12 11.12 5.71
C ARG A 157 -12.83 9.80 5.43
N ALA A 158 -12.79 9.32 4.20
CA ALA A 158 -13.31 8.01 3.82
C ALA A 158 -12.44 6.85 4.32
N GLN A 159 -11.15 7.09 4.60
CA GLN A 159 -10.28 6.05 5.12
C GLN A 159 -10.64 5.72 6.58
N ARG A 160 -10.74 4.43 6.87
CA ARG A 160 -10.94 3.89 8.22
C ARG A 160 -9.87 2.85 8.51
N PHE A 161 -9.31 2.90 9.70
CA PHE A 161 -8.30 1.95 10.16
C PHE A 161 -8.82 1.23 11.40
N ASP A 162 -8.80 -0.09 11.37
CA ASP A 162 -9.01 -0.91 12.55
C ASP A 162 -7.72 -0.92 13.37
N LEU A 163 -7.64 -0.04 14.36
CA LEU A 163 -6.45 0.11 15.21
C LEU A 163 -6.20 -1.10 16.10
N SER A 164 -7.18 -1.98 16.31
CA SER A 164 -7.02 -3.20 17.11
C SER A 164 -6.02 -4.19 16.47
N ARG A 165 -5.74 -4.03 15.18
CA ARG A 165 -4.81 -4.84 14.40
C ARG A 165 -3.44 -4.20 14.22
N VAL A 166 -3.18 -3.07 14.86
CA VAL A 166 -1.93 -2.32 14.75
C VAL A 166 -1.01 -2.66 15.89
N ASP A 167 0.17 -3.21 15.60
CA ASP A 167 1.20 -3.53 16.58
C ASP A 167 2.02 -2.30 16.98
N MET A 168 2.22 -1.36 16.04
CA MET A 168 3.04 -0.18 16.26
C MET A 168 2.54 1.02 15.46
N ILE A 169 2.57 2.21 16.08
CA ILE A 169 2.29 3.48 15.40
C ILE A 169 3.57 4.30 15.33
N ILE A 170 3.96 4.70 14.11
CA ILE A 170 5.06 5.62 13.87
C ILE A 170 4.47 7.00 13.55
N ARG A 171 4.75 7.98 14.39
CA ARG A 171 4.39 9.37 14.16
C ARG A 171 5.36 10.02 13.19
N ASN A 172 4.81 10.70 12.16
CA ASN A 172 5.56 11.39 11.12
C ASN A 172 5.13 12.86 11.04
N ASP A 173 5.37 13.58 12.11
CA ASP A 173 5.06 15.01 12.28
C ASP A 173 6.32 15.89 12.47
N GLY A 174 7.50 15.28 12.49
CA GLY A 174 8.80 15.91 12.60
C GLY A 174 9.61 15.90 11.30
N SER A 175 10.94 15.94 11.45
CA SER A 175 11.89 15.83 10.34
C SER A 175 11.98 14.40 9.78
N LEU A 176 12.60 14.25 8.60
CA LEU A 176 12.91 12.92 8.06
C LEU A 176 13.86 12.13 8.97
N GLU A 177 14.79 12.81 9.63
CA GLU A 177 15.71 12.19 10.57
C GLU A 177 14.97 11.60 11.78
N ASP A 178 13.99 12.35 12.32
CA ASP A 178 13.15 11.85 13.42
C ASP A 178 12.31 10.66 12.98
N LEU A 179 11.76 10.71 11.75
CA LEU A 179 11.05 9.57 11.18
C LEU A 179 11.93 8.33 11.10
N TYR A 180 13.14 8.46 10.52
CA TYR A 180 14.06 7.33 10.35
C TYR A 180 14.51 6.75 11.69
N ARG A 181 14.75 7.60 12.69
CA ARG A 181 15.06 7.17 14.06
C ARG A 181 13.88 6.39 14.67
N SER A 182 12.65 6.89 14.47
CA SER A 182 11.43 6.23 14.96
C SER A 182 11.21 4.87 14.28
N VAL A 183 11.47 4.77 12.95
CA VAL A 183 11.42 3.50 12.22
C VAL A 183 12.43 2.49 12.78
N GLY A 184 13.68 2.92 12.97
CA GLY A 184 14.71 2.06 13.55
C GLY A 184 14.34 1.55 14.95
N HIS A 185 13.76 2.39 15.80
CA HIS A 185 13.28 1.98 17.14
C HIS A 185 12.10 1.01 17.05
N ALA A 186 11.10 1.30 16.19
CA ALA A 186 9.93 0.45 16.03
C ALA A 186 10.29 -0.96 15.56
N PHE A 187 11.16 -1.06 14.58
CA PHE A 187 11.57 -2.36 14.03
C PHE A 187 12.42 -3.17 15.02
N ARG A 188 13.33 -2.53 15.76
CA ARG A 188 14.06 -3.20 16.85
C ARG A 188 13.12 -3.72 17.93
N TYR A 189 12.12 -2.93 18.34
CA TYR A 189 11.14 -3.33 19.35
C TYR A 189 10.28 -4.51 18.88
N LEU A 190 9.87 -4.52 17.60
CA LEU A 190 8.98 -5.56 17.07
C LEU A 190 9.67 -6.92 16.86
N PHE A 191 11.01 -6.95 16.72
CA PHE A 191 11.73 -8.14 16.27
C PHE A 191 12.92 -8.52 17.14
N ASP A 192 13.05 -8.02 18.38
CA ASP A 192 14.16 -8.31 19.30
C ASP A 192 15.52 -8.38 18.59
N GLU A 193 16.31 -7.34 18.64
CA GLU A 193 17.73 -7.21 18.25
C GLU A 193 18.25 -7.94 16.98
N ASP A 194 17.52 -8.91 16.44
CA ASP A 194 17.94 -9.70 15.26
C ASP A 194 18.00 -8.88 13.94
N LEU A 195 17.60 -7.61 13.96
CA LEU A 195 17.67 -6.70 12.83
C LEU A 195 18.83 -5.69 12.97
N LEU A 196 20.01 -6.17 13.34
CA LEU A 196 21.23 -5.37 13.56
C LEU A 196 21.66 -4.54 12.34
N TYR A 197 21.26 -4.90 11.13
CA TYR A 197 21.57 -4.17 9.91
C TYR A 197 20.83 -2.83 9.75
N LEU A 198 19.89 -2.49 10.63
CA LEU A 198 19.30 -1.14 10.69
C LEU A 198 20.18 -0.13 11.44
N GLN A 199 21.33 -0.55 11.97
CA GLN A 199 22.22 0.28 12.82
C GLN A 199 23.33 1.00 12.06
N SER A 200 23.64 0.63 10.83
CA SER A 200 24.73 1.19 10.04
C SER A 200 24.28 2.21 9.00
#